data_5c0f3567cde588040bf7a6c1062884a1
#
_entry.id   5c0f3567cde588040bf7a6c1062884a1
#
_cell.length_a   1.000
_cell.length_b   1.000
_cell.length_c   1.000
_cell.angle_alpha   90.00
_cell.angle_beta   90.00
_cell.angle_gamma   90.00
#
_symmetry.space_group_name_H-M   'P 1'
#
loop_
_entity.id
_entity.type
_entity.pdbx_description
1 polymer ?
#
loop_
_entity_poly.entity_id
_entity_poly.type
_entity_poly.pdbx_seq_one_letter_code
_entity_poly.pdbx_strand_id
1 'polypeptide(L)'
;DKITVRHLLIHTGGLIADNSIDDYKGTPAEAFAKIDALTPKTAPGEEFTYSDVGFIVLGRIVEAVSGSSVHEFSRDNIYKPLAMNETGYLPAEALKTRSAITEQRDGKWMQGEVHDPRAFALGGIAGHAGLFSTADDLSRYATMMLHGGKLGDAEILKPETFELMTTSVEVPRGRRALGWDARTGYSSNRGDLMSSKAFGHGGFT
;
A
#
# COMPACT_ATOMS: atom_id res chain seq x y z
N ASP A 1 19.83 -12.29 -10.85
CA ASP A 1 19.77 -10.93 -10.28
C ASP A 1 18.89 -10.92 -9.03
N LYS A 2 19.18 -9.99 -8.09
CA LYS A 2 18.41 -9.89 -6.85
C LYS A 2 17.22 -8.94 -7.01
N ILE A 3 16.09 -9.28 -6.40
CA ILE A 3 14.96 -8.36 -6.27
C ILE A 3 15.38 -7.18 -5.39
N THR A 4 15.05 -5.96 -5.80
CA THR A 4 15.29 -4.73 -5.04
C THR A 4 13.99 -4.13 -4.54
N VAL A 5 14.04 -3.25 -3.54
CA VAL A 5 12.88 -2.46 -3.07
C VAL A 5 12.22 -1.72 -4.24
N ARG A 6 13.01 -1.17 -5.16
CA ARG A 6 12.48 -0.53 -6.38
C ARG A 6 11.64 -1.48 -7.22
N HIS A 7 12.12 -2.71 -7.47
CA HIS A 7 11.36 -3.71 -8.23
C HIS A 7 10.00 -4.03 -7.58
N LEU A 8 9.94 -4.11 -6.26
CA LEU A 8 8.68 -4.34 -5.55
C LEU A 8 7.74 -3.15 -5.68
N LEU A 9 8.24 -1.92 -5.47
CA LEU A 9 7.44 -0.68 -5.54
C LEU A 9 6.84 -0.41 -6.92
N ILE A 10 7.49 -0.87 -8.01
CA ILE A 10 6.98 -0.70 -9.37
C ILE A 10 6.39 -2.01 -9.95
N HIS A 11 6.19 -3.02 -9.11
CA HIS A 11 5.60 -4.32 -9.49
C HIS A 11 6.36 -5.08 -10.61
N THR A 12 7.69 -4.99 -10.61
CA THR A 12 8.56 -5.71 -11.54
C THR A 12 9.49 -6.69 -10.84
N GLY A 13 9.13 -7.14 -9.65
CA GLY A 13 9.94 -8.09 -8.87
C GLY A 13 9.90 -9.54 -9.37
N GLY A 14 9.07 -9.84 -10.35
CA GLY A 14 8.85 -11.20 -10.82
C GLY A 14 7.97 -12.05 -9.89
N LEU A 15 7.44 -11.47 -8.81
CA LEU A 15 6.54 -12.17 -7.89
C LEU A 15 5.14 -12.32 -8.51
N ILE A 16 4.42 -13.35 -8.07
CA ILE A 16 3.01 -13.55 -8.42
C ILE A 16 2.13 -12.42 -7.88
N ALA A 17 0.98 -12.20 -8.50
CA ALA A 17 0.01 -11.20 -8.03
C ALA A 17 -0.41 -11.51 -6.59
N ASP A 18 -0.93 -12.71 -6.37
CA ASP A 18 -1.40 -13.24 -5.11
C ASP A 18 -0.98 -14.70 -4.95
N ASN A 19 -0.64 -15.11 -3.74
CA ASN A 19 -0.55 -16.52 -3.41
C ASN A 19 -1.89 -17.07 -2.92
N SER A 20 -1.99 -18.40 -2.79
CA SER A 20 -3.23 -19.05 -2.39
C SER A 20 -3.75 -18.53 -1.05
N ILE A 21 -5.06 -18.31 -0.94
CA ILE A 21 -5.70 -17.97 0.35
C ILE A 21 -5.51 -19.08 1.39
N ASP A 22 -5.28 -20.32 0.95
CA ASP A 22 -4.99 -21.44 1.83
C ASP A 22 -3.66 -21.30 2.58
N ASP A 23 -2.76 -20.46 2.06
CA ASP A 23 -1.49 -20.17 2.73
C ASP A 23 -1.68 -19.36 4.03
N TYR A 24 -2.85 -18.76 4.19
CA TYR A 24 -3.21 -17.90 5.33
C TYR A 24 -4.12 -18.57 6.36
N LYS A 25 -4.36 -19.88 6.26
CA LYS A 25 -5.23 -20.62 7.20
C LYS A 25 -4.62 -20.85 8.59
N GLY A 26 -3.32 -20.63 8.74
CA GLY A 26 -2.59 -20.78 9.99
C GLY A 26 -2.40 -19.45 10.74
N THR A 27 -1.29 -19.35 11.44
CA THR A 27 -0.86 -18.12 12.09
C THR A 27 -0.27 -17.13 11.06
N PRO A 28 -0.24 -15.83 11.36
CA PRO A 28 0.48 -14.85 10.51
C PRO A 28 1.93 -15.25 10.24
N ALA A 29 2.63 -15.80 11.22
CA ALA A 29 4.01 -16.25 11.05
C ALA A 29 4.14 -17.39 10.03
N GLU A 30 3.22 -18.35 10.03
CA GLU A 30 3.18 -19.43 9.05
C GLU A 30 2.85 -18.89 7.64
N ALA A 31 1.93 -17.93 7.54
CA ALA A 31 1.61 -17.28 6.28
C ALA A 31 2.84 -16.52 5.72
N PHE A 32 3.55 -15.76 6.56
CA PHE A 32 4.79 -15.08 6.15
C PHE A 32 5.87 -16.09 5.71
N ALA A 33 6.03 -17.21 6.40
CA ALA A 33 7.00 -18.24 6.00
C ALA A 33 6.70 -18.81 4.60
N LYS A 34 5.42 -18.95 4.24
CA LYS A 34 5.00 -19.38 2.89
C LYS A 34 5.25 -18.30 1.84
N ILE A 35 5.02 -17.02 2.19
CA ILE A 35 5.34 -15.88 1.31
C ILE A 35 6.85 -15.81 1.06
N ASP A 36 7.67 -15.94 2.11
CA ASP A 36 9.13 -15.90 2.02
C ASP A 36 9.69 -17.07 1.19
N ALA A 37 8.97 -18.19 1.10
CA ALA A 37 9.33 -19.34 0.29
C ALA A 37 8.92 -19.21 -1.20
N LEU A 38 8.20 -18.17 -1.59
CA LEU A 38 7.81 -17.95 -2.97
C LEU A 38 9.02 -17.68 -3.86
N THR A 39 9.03 -18.31 -5.01
CA THR A 39 10.06 -18.07 -6.04
C THR A 39 9.51 -17.15 -7.12
N PRO A 40 10.29 -16.17 -7.59
CA PRO A 40 9.91 -15.34 -8.72
C PRO A 40 9.59 -16.18 -9.95
N LYS A 41 8.60 -15.77 -10.73
CA LYS A 41 8.20 -16.40 -11.99
C LYS A 41 9.01 -15.92 -13.18
N THR A 42 9.51 -14.67 -13.09
CA THR A 42 10.34 -14.04 -14.12
C THR A 42 11.53 -13.36 -13.46
N ALA A 43 12.53 -12.98 -14.23
CA ALA A 43 13.64 -12.18 -13.71
C ALA A 43 13.14 -10.79 -13.29
N PRO A 44 13.76 -10.18 -12.24
CA PRO A 44 13.43 -8.83 -11.82
C PRO A 44 13.60 -7.82 -12.97
N GLY A 45 12.59 -7.00 -13.22
CA GLY A 45 12.54 -6.00 -14.29
C GLY A 45 11.99 -6.52 -15.62
N GLU A 46 11.81 -7.82 -15.79
CA GLU A 46 11.41 -8.43 -17.06
C GLU A 46 9.90 -8.25 -17.34
N GLU A 47 9.07 -8.43 -16.33
CA GLU A 47 7.61 -8.28 -16.46
C GLU A 47 7.02 -7.35 -15.41
N PHE A 48 5.90 -6.72 -15.79
CA PHE A 48 5.04 -6.00 -14.86
C PHE A 48 3.89 -6.92 -14.44
N THR A 49 3.86 -7.27 -13.15
CA THR A 49 2.77 -8.01 -12.52
C THR A 49 2.36 -7.27 -11.26
N TYR A 50 1.16 -6.66 -11.27
CA TYR A 50 0.60 -6.05 -10.06
C TYR A 50 0.55 -7.11 -8.96
N SER A 51 1.24 -6.87 -7.85
CA SER A 51 1.51 -7.91 -6.85
C SER A 51 1.27 -7.39 -5.44
N ASP A 52 0.24 -7.92 -4.78
CA ASP A 52 -0.01 -7.72 -3.35
C ASP A 52 1.07 -8.42 -2.51
N VAL A 53 1.55 -9.57 -2.96
CA VAL A 53 2.69 -10.27 -2.36
C VAL A 53 3.90 -9.34 -2.25
N GLY A 54 4.21 -8.59 -3.32
CA GLY A 54 5.31 -7.61 -3.31
C GLY A 54 5.14 -6.54 -2.24
N PHE A 55 3.92 -6.07 -2.01
CA PHE A 55 3.62 -5.06 -0.99
C PHE A 55 3.55 -5.64 0.42
N ILE A 56 3.14 -6.90 0.59
CA ILE A 56 3.28 -7.62 1.86
C ILE A 56 4.78 -7.70 2.25
N VAL A 57 5.65 -8.05 1.29
CA VAL A 57 7.11 -8.08 1.51
C VAL A 57 7.65 -6.69 1.83
N LEU A 58 7.18 -5.63 1.16
CA LEU A 58 7.56 -4.24 1.50
C LEU A 58 7.19 -3.89 2.94
N GLY A 59 6.00 -4.27 3.41
CA GLY A 59 5.60 -4.11 4.81
C GLY A 59 6.59 -4.78 5.77
N ARG A 60 6.98 -6.03 5.47
CA ARG A 60 7.99 -6.76 6.24
C ARG A 60 9.37 -6.09 6.23
N ILE A 61 9.77 -5.47 5.11
CA ILE A 61 11.00 -4.71 5.02
C ILE A 61 10.93 -3.46 5.92
N VAL A 62 9.81 -2.75 5.95
CA VAL A 62 9.61 -1.62 6.87
C VAL A 62 9.78 -2.07 8.32
N GLU A 63 9.16 -3.16 8.72
CA GLU A 63 9.28 -3.72 10.07
C GLU A 63 10.73 -4.09 10.41
N ALA A 64 11.41 -4.80 9.49
CA ALA A 64 12.78 -5.25 9.71
C ALA A 64 13.79 -4.09 9.84
N VAL A 65 13.57 -3.00 9.09
CA VAL A 65 14.49 -1.85 9.06
C VAL A 65 14.19 -0.86 10.20
N SER A 66 12.90 -0.64 10.52
CA SER A 66 12.50 0.33 11.54
C SER A 66 12.45 -0.24 12.96
N GLY A 67 12.30 -1.55 13.10
CA GLY A 67 12.02 -2.20 14.38
C GLY A 67 10.60 -1.97 14.91
N SER A 68 9.71 -1.41 14.10
CA SER A 68 8.32 -1.09 14.44
C SER A 68 7.37 -1.72 13.42
N SER A 69 6.15 -2.04 13.82
CA SER A 69 5.12 -2.48 12.87
C SER A 69 4.83 -1.39 11.82
N VAL A 70 4.32 -1.78 10.65
CA VAL A 70 3.88 -0.81 9.62
C VAL A 70 2.88 0.19 10.21
N HIS A 71 1.99 -0.28 11.10
CA HIS A 71 1.02 0.57 11.80
C HIS A 71 1.72 1.65 12.65
N GLU A 72 2.64 1.25 13.51
CA GLU A 72 3.35 2.19 14.41
C GLU A 72 4.24 3.12 13.60
N PHE A 73 4.99 2.59 12.63
CA PHE A 73 5.86 3.39 11.79
C PHE A 73 5.09 4.46 11.02
N SER A 74 4.00 4.09 10.35
CA SER A 74 3.20 5.03 9.56
C SER A 74 2.47 6.04 10.46
N ARG A 75 1.93 5.60 11.60
CA ARG A 75 1.31 6.48 12.58
C ARG A 75 2.28 7.56 13.06
N ASP A 76 3.47 7.17 13.49
CA ASP A 76 4.38 8.09 14.18
C ASP A 76 5.18 8.98 13.21
N ASN A 77 5.45 8.49 11.98
CA ASN A 77 6.26 9.21 10.99
C ASN A 77 5.45 9.92 9.90
N ILE A 78 4.16 9.57 9.73
CA ILE A 78 3.33 10.14 8.66
C ILE A 78 2.05 10.74 9.25
N TYR A 79 1.20 9.93 9.89
CA TYR A 79 -0.15 10.37 10.24
C TYR A 79 -0.17 11.41 11.35
N LYS A 80 0.57 11.20 12.44
CA LYS A 80 0.66 12.17 13.54
C LYS A 80 1.24 13.51 13.10
N PRO A 81 2.40 13.57 12.39
CA PRO A 81 2.94 14.84 11.91
C PRO A 81 1.99 15.60 10.98
N LEU A 82 1.19 14.87 10.19
CA LEU A 82 0.17 15.44 9.32
C LEU A 82 -1.15 15.75 10.04
N ALA A 83 -1.27 15.46 11.34
CA ALA A 83 -2.51 15.56 12.10
C ALA A 83 -3.68 14.77 11.45
N MET A 84 -3.39 13.59 10.89
CA MET A 84 -4.33 12.62 10.35
C MET A 84 -4.81 11.71 11.50
N ASN A 85 -5.69 12.24 12.33
CA ASN A 85 -6.02 11.65 13.64
C ASN A 85 -6.99 10.45 13.55
N GLU A 86 -7.65 10.27 12.41
CA GLU A 86 -8.59 9.17 12.16
C GLU A 86 -8.05 8.19 11.10
N THR A 87 -6.74 8.25 10.83
CA THR A 87 -6.07 7.36 9.88
C THR A 87 -5.21 6.33 10.60
N GLY A 88 -5.36 5.07 10.24
CA GLY A 88 -4.56 3.98 10.80
C GLY A 88 -5.10 2.60 10.48
N TYR A 89 -4.36 1.61 10.92
CA TYR A 89 -4.79 0.22 10.91
C TYR A 89 -5.58 -0.09 12.18
N LEU A 90 -6.45 -1.10 12.14
CA LEU A 90 -7.23 -1.56 13.28
C LEU A 90 -7.95 -0.40 14.02
N PRO A 91 -8.92 0.25 13.39
CA PRO A 91 -9.56 1.42 13.94
C PRO A 91 -10.13 1.15 15.32
N ALA A 92 -10.03 2.14 16.23
CA ALA A 92 -10.64 2.07 17.54
C ALA A 92 -12.17 1.93 17.43
N GLU A 93 -12.82 1.38 18.45
CA GLU A 93 -14.26 1.04 18.40
C GLU A 93 -15.15 2.24 18.01
N ALA A 94 -14.81 3.43 18.47
CA ALA A 94 -15.53 4.66 18.09
C ALA A 94 -15.41 5.00 16.60
N LEU A 95 -14.34 4.58 15.93
CA LEU A 95 -14.14 4.79 14.48
C LEU A 95 -14.76 3.66 13.66
N LYS A 96 -14.82 2.44 14.19
CA LYS A 96 -15.44 1.30 13.50
C LYS A 96 -16.89 1.59 13.13
N THR A 97 -17.67 2.11 14.08
CA THR A 97 -19.10 2.43 13.86
C THR A 97 -19.34 3.52 12.83
N ARG A 98 -18.32 4.32 12.53
CA ARG A 98 -18.34 5.38 11.49
C ARG A 98 -17.80 4.92 10.16
N SER A 99 -17.16 3.75 10.11
CA SER A 99 -16.60 3.19 8.87
C SER A 99 -17.72 2.81 7.90
N ALA A 100 -17.43 2.92 6.62
CA ALA A 100 -18.32 2.39 5.59
C ALA A 100 -18.46 0.87 5.74
N ILE A 101 -19.66 0.37 5.51
CA ILE A 101 -19.91 -1.06 5.38
C ILE A 101 -19.40 -1.50 4.00
N THR A 102 -18.65 -2.59 3.95
CA THR A 102 -18.05 -3.10 2.70
C THR A 102 -18.83 -4.31 2.17
N GLU A 103 -18.40 -5.51 2.50
CA GLU A 103 -19.00 -6.77 2.05
C GLU A 103 -19.40 -7.65 3.23
N GLN A 104 -19.94 -8.83 2.94
CA GLN A 104 -20.22 -9.83 3.96
C GLN A 104 -19.07 -10.83 4.09
N ARG A 105 -18.68 -11.12 5.32
CA ARG A 105 -17.81 -12.24 5.69
C ARG A 105 -18.61 -13.16 6.60
N ASP A 106 -18.75 -14.41 6.21
CA ASP A 106 -19.54 -15.42 6.95
C ASP A 106 -20.97 -14.97 7.28
N GLY A 107 -21.62 -14.30 6.33
CA GLY A 107 -23.00 -13.82 6.45
C GLY A 107 -23.17 -12.55 7.30
N LYS A 108 -22.08 -11.92 7.78
CA LYS A 108 -22.10 -10.65 8.55
C LYS A 108 -21.48 -9.53 7.74
N TRP A 109 -22.11 -8.36 7.78
CA TRP A 109 -21.57 -7.17 7.16
C TRP A 109 -20.30 -6.71 7.88
N MET A 110 -19.22 -6.51 7.11
CA MET A 110 -17.97 -5.98 7.63
C MET A 110 -18.05 -4.46 7.78
N GLN A 111 -17.74 -3.97 8.98
CA GLN A 111 -17.67 -2.55 9.31
C GLN A 111 -16.50 -2.30 10.27
N GLY A 112 -15.55 -1.45 9.86
CA GLY A 112 -14.35 -1.18 10.67
C GLY A 112 -13.42 -2.39 10.81
N GLU A 113 -13.55 -3.36 9.93
CA GLU A 113 -12.69 -4.52 9.77
C GLU A 113 -12.10 -4.52 8.35
N VAL A 114 -10.85 -4.91 8.21
CA VAL A 114 -10.22 -4.93 6.89
C VAL A 114 -10.95 -5.88 5.95
N HIS A 115 -11.29 -5.38 4.75
CA HIS A 115 -12.00 -6.15 3.75
C HIS A 115 -11.12 -7.26 3.16
N ASP A 116 -9.88 -6.96 2.82
CA ASP A 116 -8.97 -7.91 2.19
C ASP A 116 -8.76 -9.15 3.07
N PRO A 117 -9.02 -10.38 2.55
CA PRO A 117 -8.97 -11.59 3.36
C PRO A 117 -7.55 -11.98 3.78
N ARG A 118 -6.52 -11.61 3.01
CA ARG A 118 -5.11 -11.89 3.34
C ARG A 118 -4.63 -10.93 4.42
N ALA A 119 -4.92 -9.63 4.27
CA ALA A 119 -4.63 -8.66 5.31
C ALA A 119 -5.34 -9.00 6.62
N PHE A 120 -6.61 -9.45 6.57
CA PHE A 120 -7.34 -9.92 7.74
C PHE A 120 -6.64 -11.10 8.42
N ALA A 121 -6.25 -12.11 7.66
CA ALA A 121 -5.54 -13.28 8.18
C ALA A 121 -4.13 -12.95 8.73
N LEU A 122 -3.51 -11.87 8.23
CA LEU A 122 -2.25 -11.32 8.75
C LEU A 122 -2.45 -10.44 10.01
N GLY A 123 -3.67 -10.37 10.56
CA GLY A 123 -3.96 -9.60 11.77
C GLY A 123 -4.43 -8.16 11.50
N GLY A 124 -4.80 -7.83 10.27
CA GLY A 124 -5.36 -6.53 9.89
C GLY A 124 -4.31 -5.45 9.59
N ILE A 125 -3.03 -5.77 9.67
CA ILE A 125 -1.91 -4.86 9.36
C ILE A 125 -1.06 -5.51 8.29
N ALA A 126 -1.10 -4.97 7.07
CA ALA A 126 -0.30 -5.48 5.96
C ALA A 126 0.12 -4.35 5.00
N GLY A 127 1.20 -4.57 4.26
CA GLY A 127 1.74 -3.56 3.36
C GLY A 127 0.84 -3.27 2.13
N HIS A 128 -0.09 -4.17 1.79
CA HIS A 128 -0.97 -4.04 0.63
C HIS A 128 -2.38 -3.57 0.97
N ALA A 129 -2.87 -3.79 2.21
CA ALA A 129 -4.24 -3.47 2.61
C ALA A 129 -4.37 -3.30 4.14
N GLY A 130 -5.52 -2.80 4.61
CA GLY A 130 -5.89 -2.71 6.02
C GLY A 130 -5.94 -1.29 6.58
N LEU A 131 -5.56 -0.27 5.80
CA LEU A 131 -5.59 1.11 6.26
C LEU A 131 -7.02 1.68 6.17
N PHE A 132 -7.44 2.35 7.24
CA PHE A 132 -8.66 3.16 7.32
C PHE A 132 -8.31 4.63 7.35
N SER A 133 -9.15 5.46 6.75
CA SER A 133 -8.96 6.91 6.74
C SER A 133 -10.28 7.65 6.54
N THR A 134 -10.24 8.96 6.66
CA THR A 134 -11.33 9.87 6.30
C THR A 134 -10.94 10.74 5.09
N ALA A 135 -11.93 11.33 4.43
CA ALA A 135 -11.68 12.28 3.32
C ALA A 135 -10.84 13.48 3.80
N ASP A 136 -11.09 13.95 5.02
CA ASP A 136 -10.36 15.08 5.60
C ASP A 136 -8.88 14.72 5.82
N ASP A 137 -8.59 13.56 6.40
CA ASP A 137 -7.22 13.09 6.60
C ASP A 137 -6.52 12.84 5.26
N LEU A 138 -7.20 12.21 4.31
CA LEU A 138 -6.66 12.01 2.96
C LEU A 138 -6.38 13.32 2.23
N SER A 139 -7.20 14.37 2.45
CA SER A 139 -6.94 15.70 1.89
C SER A 139 -5.63 16.30 2.42
N ARG A 140 -5.31 16.07 3.69
CA ARG A 140 -4.03 16.48 4.30
C ARG A 140 -2.84 15.78 3.65
N TYR A 141 -2.96 14.45 3.48
CA TYR A 141 -1.94 13.67 2.79
C TYR A 141 -1.75 14.14 1.33
N ALA A 142 -2.85 14.32 0.59
CA ALA A 142 -2.81 14.80 -0.78
C ALA A 142 -2.20 16.21 -0.87
N THR A 143 -2.53 17.10 0.06
CA THR A 143 -1.95 18.46 0.12
C THR A 143 -0.45 18.38 0.40
N MET A 144 -0.01 17.54 1.33
CA MET A 144 1.41 17.28 1.59
C MET A 144 2.13 16.81 0.32
N MET A 145 1.53 15.88 -0.42
CA MET A 145 2.08 15.41 -1.70
C MET A 145 2.13 16.53 -2.77
N LEU A 146 1.10 17.37 -2.88
CA LEU A 146 1.09 18.51 -3.81
C LEU A 146 2.14 19.57 -3.46
N HIS A 147 2.55 19.67 -2.21
CA HIS A 147 3.60 20.58 -1.75
C HIS A 147 4.99 19.91 -1.62
N GLY A 148 5.23 18.84 -2.39
CA GLY A 148 6.57 18.25 -2.47
C GLY A 148 7.03 17.52 -1.21
N GLY A 149 6.08 16.97 -0.43
CA GLY A 149 6.39 16.20 0.78
C GLY A 149 6.22 16.98 2.09
N LYS A 150 5.61 18.19 2.05
CA LYS A 150 5.45 19.07 3.22
C LYS A 150 4.01 19.53 3.43
N LEU A 151 3.63 19.70 4.70
CA LEU A 151 2.38 20.35 5.07
C LEU A 151 2.61 21.24 6.31
N GLY A 152 2.54 22.57 6.14
CA GLY A 152 2.93 23.51 7.18
C GLY A 152 4.38 23.27 7.60
N ASP A 153 4.62 23.10 8.89
CA ASP A 153 5.95 22.81 9.45
C ASP A 153 6.35 21.32 9.37
N ALA A 154 5.43 20.44 9.01
CA ALA A 154 5.70 19.02 8.90
C ALA A 154 6.37 18.70 7.55
N GLU A 155 7.60 18.21 7.59
CA GLU A 155 8.32 17.67 6.45
C GLU A 155 8.33 16.14 6.54
N ILE A 156 7.53 15.47 5.70
CA ILE A 156 7.40 13.99 5.66
C ILE A 156 8.43 13.40 4.69
N LEU A 157 8.63 14.07 3.55
CA LEU A 157 9.59 13.64 2.53
C LEU A 157 10.54 14.80 2.20
N LYS A 158 11.81 14.49 2.11
CA LYS A 158 12.79 15.43 1.54
C LYS A 158 12.50 15.63 0.06
N PRO A 159 12.84 16.81 -0.52
CA PRO A 159 12.57 17.11 -1.93
C PRO A 159 13.08 16.03 -2.89
N GLU A 160 14.31 15.55 -2.68
CA GLU A 160 14.91 14.51 -3.52
C GLU A 160 14.19 13.16 -3.41
N THR A 161 13.68 12.82 -2.21
CA THR A 161 12.89 11.61 -1.99
C THR A 161 11.51 11.73 -2.64
N PHE A 162 10.87 12.90 -2.51
CA PHE A 162 9.60 13.18 -3.17
C PHE A 162 9.74 13.06 -4.69
N GLU A 163 10.75 13.68 -5.29
CA GLU A 163 11.00 13.60 -6.73
C GLU A 163 11.24 12.16 -7.18
N LEU A 164 12.11 11.43 -6.47
CA LEU A 164 12.35 10.02 -6.75
C LEU A 164 11.07 9.17 -6.67
N MET A 165 10.22 9.42 -5.67
CA MET A 165 9.00 8.68 -5.42
C MET A 165 7.91 8.95 -6.46
N THR A 166 7.83 10.17 -6.99
CA THR A 166 6.76 10.60 -7.89
C THR A 166 7.16 10.62 -9.37
N THR A 167 8.44 10.58 -9.68
CA THR A 167 8.93 10.47 -11.06
C THR A 167 8.60 9.10 -11.62
N SER A 168 7.77 9.10 -12.68
CA SER A 168 7.37 7.86 -13.32
C SER A 168 8.47 7.27 -14.21
N VAL A 169 8.57 5.95 -14.21
CA VAL A 169 9.47 5.17 -15.05
C VAL A 169 8.69 4.22 -15.95
N GLU A 170 9.28 3.86 -17.06
CA GLU A 170 8.71 2.83 -17.93
C GLU A 170 8.77 1.47 -17.24
N VAL A 171 7.68 0.74 -17.34
CA VAL A 171 7.56 -0.67 -17.00
C VAL A 171 6.93 -1.41 -18.19
N PRO A 172 7.05 -2.73 -18.32
CA PRO A 172 6.36 -3.46 -19.37
C PRO A 172 4.86 -3.11 -19.37
N ARG A 173 4.38 -2.61 -20.54
CA ARG A 173 2.98 -2.21 -20.78
C ARG A 173 2.49 -0.97 -20.02
N GLY A 174 3.39 -0.09 -19.56
CA GLY A 174 2.93 1.15 -18.89
C GLY A 174 4.00 1.93 -18.18
N ARG A 175 3.56 2.76 -17.26
CA ARG A 175 4.43 3.62 -16.44
C ARG A 175 4.01 3.55 -14.97
N ARG A 176 4.99 3.42 -14.10
CA ARG A 176 4.79 3.46 -12.64
C ARG A 176 5.73 4.49 -12.01
N ALA A 177 5.33 5.06 -10.87
CA ALA A 177 6.25 5.67 -9.93
C ALA A 177 6.40 4.76 -8.71
N LEU A 178 7.23 5.10 -7.73
CA LEU A 178 7.47 4.21 -6.59
C LEU A 178 6.23 4.13 -5.68
N GLY A 179 5.53 3.01 -5.75
CA GLY A 179 4.26 2.80 -5.05
C GLY A 179 3.03 3.45 -5.73
N TRP A 180 3.20 4.18 -6.85
CA TRP A 180 2.12 4.89 -7.52
C TRP A 180 1.91 4.39 -8.95
N ASP A 181 0.66 4.36 -9.36
CA ASP A 181 0.31 4.17 -10.76
C ASP A 181 0.40 5.51 -11.49
N ALA A 182 1.14 5.53 -12.59
CA ALA A 182 1.22 6.69 -13.48
C ALA A 182 0.41 6.46 -14.76
N ARG A 183 0.59 5.32 -15.43
CA ARG A 183 -0.18 4.91 -16.59
C ARG A 183 -0.03 3.40 -16.85
N THR A 184 -0.97 2.62 -16.37
CA THR A 184 -1.03 1.16 -16.60
C THR A 184 -2.47 0.74 -16.91
N GLY A 185 -2.72 -0.57 -17.06
CA GLY A 185 -4.08 -1.10 -17.13
C GLY A 185 -4.95 -0.83 -15.89
N TYR A 186 -4.33 -0.41 -14.79
CA TYR A 186 -5.01 -0.03 -13.54
C TYR A 186 -5.33 1.47 -13.43
N SER A 187 -4.96 2.27 -14.44
CA SER A 187 -5.17 3.74 -14.45
C SER A 187 -6.58 4.16 -14.89
N SER A 188 -7.55 3.27 -14.90
CA SER A 188 -8.93 3.59 -15.24
C SER A 188 -9.48 4.71 -14.35
N ASN A 189 -10.39 5.54 -14.86
CA ASN A 189 -11.12 6.58 -14.12
C ASN A 189 -10.37 7.88 -13.81
N ARG A 190 -9.29 8.19 -14.50
CA ARG A 190 -8.58 9.47 -14.31
C ARG A 190 -9.17 10.63 -15.10
N GLY A 191 -10.06 10.35 -16.07
CA GLY A 191 -10.61 11.34 -16.99
C GLY A 191 -9.60 11.83 -18.03
N ASP A 192 -10.09 12.50 -19.07
CA ASP A 192 -9.28 12.90 -20.21
C ASP A 192 -8.46 14.18 -19.99
N LEU A 193 -8.81 14.95 -18.95
CA LEU A 193 -8.19 16.25 -18.65
C LEU A 193 -7.06 16.17 -17.60
N MET A 194 -6.74 14.98 -17.11
CA MET A 194 -5.66 14.82 -16.12
C MET A 194 -4.30 15.12 -16.74
N SER A 195 -3.47 15.81 -15.96
CA SER A 195 -2.06 16.04 -16.33
C SER A 195 -1.33 14.73 -16.62
N SER A 196 -0.44 14.73 -17.61
CA SER A 196 0.47 13.60 -17.88
C SER A 196 1.44 13.31 -16.73
N LYS A 197 1.58 14.26 -15.78
CA LYS A 197 2.37 14.11 -14.55
C LYS A 197 1.55 13.57 -13.38
N ALA A 198 0.25 13.35 -13.56
CA ALA A 198 -0.58 12.82 -12.50
C ALA A 198 -0.16 11.40 -12.12
N PHE A 199 -0.12 11.14 -10.84
CA PHE A 199 0.07 9.82 -10.25
C PHE A 199 -1.02 9.57 -9.20
N GLY A 200 -1.30 8.35 -8.91
CA GLY A 200 -2.33 7.97 -7.94
C GLY A 200 -2.41 6.47 -7.78
N HIS A 201 -3.36 6.02 -6.98
CA HIS A 201 -3.63 4.62 -6.81
C HIS A 201 -5.12 4.40 -6.58
N GLY A 202 -5.68 3.33 -7.15
CA GLY A 202 -7.03 2.88 -6.84
C GLY A 202 -7.03 1.88 -5.70
N GLY A 203 -8.19 1.68 -5.06
CA GLY A 203 -8.43 0.60 -4.12
C GLY A 203 -9.60 -0.26 -4.59
N PHE A 204 -9.74 -1.46 -4.00
CA PHE A 204 -10.86 -2.35 -4.25
C PHE A 204 -12.07 -1.98 -3.37
N THR A 205 -11.82 -1.51 -2.16
CA THR A 205 -12.85 -1.08 -1.19
C THR A 205 -12.60 0.32 -0.71
#